data_12dda91e6704bbe78707c7ed317e9f33
#
_entry.id   12dda91e6704bbe78707c7ed317e9f33
#
_cell.length_a   1.000
_cell.length_b   1.000
_cell.length_c   1.000
_cell.angle_alpha   90.00
_cell.angle_beta   90.00
_cell.angle_gamma   90.00
#
_symmetry.space_group_name_H-M   'P 1'
#
loop_
_entity.id
_entity.type
_entity.pdbx_description
1 polymer ?
#
loop_
_entity_poly.entity_id
_entity_poly.type
_entity_poly.pdbx_seq_one_letter_code
_entity_poly.pdbx_strand_id
1 'polypeptide(L)'
;NRRGKTLFIDARNLGEMVDRTHREFNKEDIDKIADTYHAYRGTNGQEYKDIAGFCKVASLDDIAKNDYVLTPGRYVGLPPQKDDGIPYEIKMKKLTSELKEQFAESDKLEAQIKDVLKEIGYEI
;
A
#
# COMPACT_ATOMS: atom_id res chain seq x y z
N ASN A 1 -12.07 -21.75 -22.01
CA ASN A 1 -10.97 -21.51 -22.93
C ASN A 1 -10.10 -20.35 -22.41
N ARG A 2 -8.83 -20.63 -22.06
CA ARG A 2 -7.87 -19.66 -21.50
C ARG A 2 -6.88 -19.13 -22.54
N ARG A 3 -7.04 -19.51 -23.81
CA ARG A 3 -6.20 -19.00 -24.90
C ARG A 3 -6.32 -17.49 -25.01
N GLY A 4 -5.20 -16.78 -25.11
CA GLY A 4 -5.17 -15.32 -25.20
C GLY A 4 -5.49 -14.58 -23.90
N LYS A 5 -5.46 -15.26 -22.74
CA LYS A 5 -5.64 -14.67 -21.41
C LYS A 5 -4.43 -14.92 -20.53
N THR A 6 -4.00 -13.90 -19.82
CA THR A 6 -2.88 -13.94 -18.88
C THR A 6 -3.37 -13.57 -17.49
N LEU A 7 -3.06 -14.40 -16.50
CA LEU A 7 -3.30 -14.07 -15.09
C LEU A 7 -2.11 -13.26 -14.56
N PHE A 8 -2.39 -12.08 -14.03
CA PHE A 8 -1.45 -11.26 -13.29
C PHE A 8 -1.76 -11.37 -11.80
N ILE A 9 -0.73 -11.62 -10.99
CA ILE A 9 -0.79 -11.60 -9.53
C ILE A 9 0.27 -10.61 -9.03
N ASP A 10 -0.14 -9.66 -8.22
CA ASP A 10 0.75 -8.70 -7.58
C ASP A 10 0.98 -9.09 -6.13
N ALA A 11 2.14 -9.65 -5.86
CA ALA A 11 2.52 -10.13 -4.54
C ALA A 11 3.34 -9.10 -3.72
N ARG A 12 3.46 -7.84 -4.17
CA ARG A 12 4.29 -6.82 -3.51
C ARG A 12 3.90 -6.56 -2.05
N ASN A 13 2.63 -6.73 -1.72
CA ASN A 13 2.11 -6.49 -0.38
C ASN A 13 2.02 -7.76 0.47
N LEU A 14 2.49 -8.89 -0.05
CA LEU A 14 2.58 -10.16 0.66
C LEU A 14 3.99 -10.33 1.27
N GLY A 15 4.12 -11.25 2.19
CA GLY A 15 5.35 -11.57 2.89
C GLY A 15 5.63 -10.70 4.11
N GLU A 16 6.45 -11.25 4.99
CA GLU A 16 6.88 -10.63 6.23
C GLU A 16 8.38 -10.38 6.21
N MET A 17 8.82 -9.31 6.88
CA MET A 17 10.26 -9.03 7.03
C MET A 17 10.83 -9.98 8.07
N VAL A 18 11.70 -10.88 7.64
CA VAL A 18 12.42 -11.81 8.52
C VAL A 18 13.63 -11.12 9.15
N ASP A 19 14.26 -10.24 8.40
CA ASP A 19 15.33 -9.37 8.87
C ASP A 19 15.25 -7.99 8.20
N ARG A 20 16.25 -7.13 8.42
CA ARG A 20 16.27 -5.75 7.90
C ARG A 20 16.20 -5.65 6.37
N THR A 21 16.58 -6.68 5.66
CA THR A 21 16.73 -6.70 4.19
C THR A 21 16.00 -7.85 3.51
N HIS A 22 15.63 -8.88 4.25
CA HIS A 22 14.99 -10.08 3.74
C HIS A 22 13.50 -10.11 4.03
N ARG A 23 12.74 -10.36 2.96
CA ARG A 23 11.29 -10.59 3.03
C ARG A 23 10.99 -11.98 2.50
N GLU A 24 10.23 -12.75 3.27
CA GLU A 24 9.82 -14.10 2.89
C GLU A 24 8.29 -14.24 2.88
N PHE A 25 7.78 -15.10 2.01
CA PHE A 25 6.37 -15.46 2.03
C PHE A 25 6.12 -16.48 3.14
N ASN A 26 5.12 -16.20 3.97
CA ASN A 26 4.61 -17.19 4.89
C ASN A 26 3.72 -18.20 4.16
N LYS A 27 3.28 -19.24 4.88
CA LYS A 27 2.45 -20.29 4.28
C LYS A 27 1.12 -19.76 3.74
N GLU A 28 0.51 -18.79 4.43
CA GLU A 28 -0.76 -18.19 4.03
C GLU A 28 -0.64 -17.41 2.72
N ASP A 29 0.48 -16.71 2.53
CA ASP A 29 0.77 -15.99 1.28
C ASP A 29 0.94 -16.96 0.10
N ILE A 30 1.67 -18.06 0.33
CA ILE A 30 1.88 -19.10 -0.68
C ILE A 30 0.55 -19.76 -1.04
N ASP A 31 -0.24 -20.13 -0.04
CA ASP A 31 -1.56 -20.75 -0.23
C ASP A 31 -2.49 -19.78 -0.99
N LYS A 32 -2.50 -18.50 -0.65
CA LYS A 32 -3.30 -17.48 -1.35
C LYS A 32 -2.94 -17.34 -2.83
N ILE A 33 -1.65 -17.35 -3.16
CA ILE A 33 -1.18 -17.30 -4.55
C ILE A 33 -1.57 -18.58 -5.29
N ALA A 34 -1.35 -19.74 -4.66
CA ALA A 34 -1.66 -21.04 -5.22
C ALA A 34 -3.15 -21.22 -5.46
N ASP A 35 -3.99 -20.88 -4.49
CA ASP A 35 -5.45 -20.95 -4.59
C ASP A 35 -5.99 -20.04 -5.69
N THR A 36 -5.45 -18.83 -5.83
CA THR A 36 -5.81 -17.92 -6.92
C THR A 36 -5.48 -18.53 -8.29
N TYR A 37 -4.32 -19.14 -8.43
CA TYR A 37 -3.93 -19.83 -9.65
C TYR A 37 -4.81 -21.06 -9.92
N HIS A 38 -5.10 -21.85 -8.89
CA HIS A 38 -5.95 -23.03 -9.02
C HIS A 38 -7.41 -22.67 -9.33
N ALA A 39 -7.94 -21.60 -8.75
CA ALA A 39 -9.24 -21.06 -9.11
C ALA A 39 -9.28 -20.63 -10.59
N TYR A 40 -8.26 -19.89 -11.05
CA TYR A 40 -8.13 -19.53 -12.47
C TYR A 40 -8.03 -20.77 -13.39
N ARG A 41 -7.35 -21.81 -12.93
CA ARG A 41 -7.27 -23.10 -13.63
C ARG A 41 -8.58 -23.90 -13.57
N GLY A 42 -9.45 -23.64 -12.59
CA GLY A 42 -10.65 -24.43 -12.32
C GLY A 42 -10.31 -25.81 -11.74
N THR A 43 -9.22 -25.93 -10.99
CA THR A 43 -8.73 -27.20 -10.44
C THR A 43 -9.07 -27.42 -8.98
N ASN A 44 -9.49 -26.36 -8.26
CA ASN A 44 -9.88 -26.42 -6.85
C ASN A 44 -11.40 -26.27 -6.60
N GLY A 45 -12.21 -26.26 -7.67
CA GLY A 45 -13.67 -26.11 -7.56
C GLY A 45 -14.14 -24.70 -7.19
N GLN A 46 -13.23 -23.75 -7.02
CA GLN A 46 -13.57 -22.34 -6.75
C GLN A 46 -13.67 -21.55 -8.05
N GLU A 47 -14.58 -20.59 -8.07
CA GLU A 47 -14.71 -19.67 -9.19
C GLU A 47 -13.68 -18.54 -9.05
N TYR A 48 -12.89 -18.33 -10.11
CA TYR A 48 -11.95 -17.21 -10.15
C TYR A 48 -12.68 -15.86 -10.24
N LYS A 49 -12.23 -14.89 -9.45
CA LYS A 49 -12.67 -13.48 -9.52
C LYS A 49 -11.47 -12.57 -9.49
N ASP A 50 -11.51 -11.48 -10.27
CA ASP A 50 -10.54 -10.42 -10.21
C ASP A 50 -10.61 -9.73 -8.83
N ILE A 51 -9.45 -9.49 -8.20
CA ILE A 51 -9.33 -8.79 -6.92
C ILE A 51 -8.45 -7.57 -7.14
N ALA A 52 -9.05 -6.36 -7.00
CA ALA A 52 -8.34 -5.11 -7.17
C ALA A 52 -7.14 -5.01 -6.20
N GLY A 53 -5.99 -4.63 -6.77
CA GLY A 53 -4.73 -4.55 -6.03
C GLY A 53 -4.03 -5.89 -5.78
N PHE A 54 -4.59 -7.03 -6.24
CA PHE A 54 -3.97 -8.34 -6.03
C PHE A 54 -3.91 -9.18 -7.29
N CYS A 55 -5.03 -9.49 -7.95
CA CYS A 55 -5.02 -10.34 -9.13
C CYS A 55 -6.02 -9.90 -10.20
N LYS A 56 -5.65 -10.08 -11.46
CA LYS A 56 -6.52 -9.80 -12.60
C LYS A 56 -6.15 -10.66 -13.81
N VAL A 57 -7.18 -11.08 -14.55
CA VAL A 57 -7.00 -11.70 -15.86
C VAL A 57 -7.09 -10.64 -16.94
N ALA A 58 -6.06 -10.53 -17.75
CA ALA A 58 -6.01 -9.62 -18.90
C ALA A 58 -6.05 -10.40 -20.22
N SER A 59 -6.70 -9.83 -21.22
CA SER A 59 -6.68 -10.31 -22.61
C SER A 59 -5.42 -9.84 -23.34
N LEU A 60 -5.14 -10.40 -24.51
CA LEU A 60 -4.06 -9.91 -25.38
C LEU A 60 -4.30 -8.46 -25.81
N ASP A 61 -5.55 -8.04 -26.01
CA ASP A 61 -5.90 -6.65 -26.35
C ASP A 61 -5.59 -5.69 -25.20
N ASP A 62 -5.84 -6.11 -23.94
CA ASP A 62 -5.49 -5.32 -22.77
C ASP A 62 -3.97 -5.18 -22.61
N ILE A 63 -3.23 -6.24 -22.95
CA ILE A 63 -1.76 -6.23 -22.94
C ILE A 63 -1.22 -5.30 -24.04
N ALA A 64 -1.79 -5.35 -25.23
CA ALA A 64 -1.43 -4.46 -26.34
C ALA A 64 -1.68 -2.99 -25.99
N LYS A 65 -2.82 -2.65 -25.34
CA LYS A 65 -3.13 -1.29 -24.86
C LYS A 65 -2.14 -0.76 -23.83
N ASN A 66 -1.44 -1.66 -23.15
CA ASN A 66 -0.39 -1.33 -22.18
C ASN A 66 1.03 -1.48 -22.76
N ASP A 67 1.19 -1.33 -24.08
CA ASP A 67 2.46 -1.40 -24.80
C ASP A 67 3.23 -2.72 -24.53
N TYR A 68 2.51 -3.81 -24.34
CA TYR A 68 3.05 -5.14 -24.01
C TYR A 68 3.88 -5.19 -22.73
N VAL A 69 3.72 -4.21 -21.85
CA VAL A 69 4.37 -4.23 -20.52
C VAL A 69 3.68 -5.24 -19.62
N LEU A 70 4.43 -6.21 -19.09
CA LEU A 70 3.91 -7.33 -18.28
C LEU A 70 4.10 -7.09 -16.77
N THR A 71 3.99 -5.85 -16.30
CA THR A 71 4.07 -5.49 -14.87
C THR A 71 2.71 -5.66 -14.21
N PRO A 72 2.52 -6.60 -13.25
CA PRO A 72 1.21 -6.89 -12.65
C PRO A 72 0.48 -5.67 -12.11
N GLY A 73 1.17 -4.74 -11.47
CA GLY A 73 0.58 -3.53 -10.89
C GLY A 73 -0.19 -2.64 -11.88
N ARG A 74 0.11 -2.72 -13.19
CA ARG A 74 -0.66 -2.01 -14.23
C ARG A 74 -2.04 -2.60 -14.47
N TYR A 75 -2.20 -3.90 -14.21
CA TYR A 75 -3.42 -4.65 -14.51
C TYR A 75 -4.33 -4.79 -13.30
N VAL A 76 -3.77 -5.03 -12.12
CA VAL A 76 -4.57 -5.29 -10.91
C VAL A 76 -5.20 -4.04 -10.31
N GLY A 77 -4.74 -2.84 -10.71
CA GLY A 77 -5.23 -1.57 -10.18
C GLY A 77 -4.81 -1.32 -8.73
N LEU A 78 -5.47 -0.36 -8.10
CA LEU A 78 -5.27 -0.06 -6.69
C LEU A 78 -6.28 -0.83 -5.84
N PRO A 79 -5.87 -1.33 -4.66
CA PRO A 79 -6.84 -1.87 -3.71
C PRO A 79 -7.83 -0.78 -3.31
N PRO A 80 -9.11 -1.14 -3.06
CA PRO A 80 -10.08 -0.17 -2.58
C PRO A 80 -9.55 0.46 -1.29
N GLN A 81 -9.43 1.78 -1.29
CA GLN A 81 -9.11 2.51 -0.06
C GLN A 81 -10.25 2.29 0.93
N LYS A 82 -9.90 1.87 2.13
CA LYS A 82 -10.87 1.86 3.23
C LYS A 82 -11.21 3.32 3.52
N ASP A 83 -12.40 3.73 3.14
CA ASP A 83 -12.96 5.00 3.57
C ASP A 83 -13.16 4.90 5.10
N ASP A 84 -12.52 5.79 5.84
CA ASP A 84 -12.66 5.87 7.29
C ASP A 84 -14.02 6.49 7.69
N GLY A 85 -14.86 6.83 6.70
CA GLY A 85 -16.19 7.42 6.90
C GLY A 85 -16.17 8.82 7.52
N ILE A 86 -14.99 9.42 7.69
CA ILE A 86 -14.86 10.76 8.25
C ILE A 86 -14.84 11.77 7.09
N PRO A 87 -15.80 12.70 6.99
CA PRO A 87 -15.79 13.73 5.98
C PRO A 87 -14.46 14.50 5.98
N TYR A 88 -13.94 14.78 4.78
CA TYR A 88 -12.68 15.49 4.59
C TYR A 88 -12.55 16.78 5.41
N GLU A 89 -13.65 17.56 5.48
CA GLU A 89 -13.67 18.82 6.22
C GLU A 89 -13.45 18.63 7.74
N ILE A 90 -14.01 17.56 8.32
CA ILE A 90 -13.84 17.23 9.73
C ILE A 90 -12.39 16.79 9.98
N LYS A 91 -11.85 15.96 9.10
CA LYS A 91 -10.47 15.50 9.17
C LYS A 91 -9.47 16.66 9.05
N MET A 92 -9.72 17.56 8.11
CA MET A 92 -8.89 18.76 7.93
C MET A 92 -8.93 19.69 9.14
N LYS A 93 -10.12 19.93 9.71
CA LYS A 93 -10.25 20.76 10.93
C LYS A 93 -9.47 20.16 12.10
N LYS A 94 -9.57 18.84 12.29
CA LYS A 94 -8.83 18.15 13.35
C LYS A 94 -7.33 18.26 13.15
N LEU A 95 -6.84 17.91 11.96
CA LEU A 95 -5.40 17.96 11.65
C LEU A 95 -4.82 19.39 11.74
N THR A 96 -5.60 20.40 11.31
CA THR A 96 -5.17 21.80 11.39
C THR A 96 -5.12 22.28 12.85
N SER A 97 -6.03 21.81 13.71
CA SER A 97 -5.99 22.13 15.15
C SER A 97 -4.79 21.47 15.81
N GLU A 98 -4.54 20.19 15.55
CA GLU A 98 -3.37 19.48 16.07
C GLU A 98 -2.06 20.13 15.61
N LEU A 99 -1.97 20.51 14.34
CA LEU A 99 -0.80 21.21 13.81
C LEU A 99 -0.55 22.56 14.49
N LYS A 100 -1.62 23.31 14.76
CA LYS A 100 -1.52 24.59 15.49
C LYS A 100 -0.99 24.40 16.91
N GLU A 101 -1.43 23.37 17.61
CA GLU A 101 -0.94 23.03 18.95
C GLU A 101 0.54 22.63 18.91
N GLN A 102 0.93 21.83 17.91
CA GLN A 102 2.33 21.42 17.72
C GLN A 102 3.25 22.61 17.42
N PHE A 103 2.81 23.58 16.63
CA PHE A 103 3.57 24.80 16.40
C PHE A 103 3.75 25.62 17.68
N ALA A 104 2.69 25.79 18.47
CA ALA A 104 2.79 26.50 19.74
C ALA A 104 3.73 25.81 20.74
N GLU A 105 3.74 24.48 20.76
CA GLU A 105 4.68 23.72 21.58
C GLU A 105 6.13 23.83 21.06
N SER A 106 6.30 23.82 19.75
CA SER A 106 7.62 24.02 19.11
C SER A 106 8.20 25.38 19.46
N ASP A 107 7.41 26.45 19.37
CA ASP A 107 7.85 27.82 19.74
C ASP A 107 8.27 27.88 21.21
N LYS A 108 7.51 27.22 22.10
CA LYS A 108 7.83 27.15 23.52
C LYS A 108 9.14 26.40 23.78
N LEU A 109 9.34 25.25 23.11
CA LEU A 109 10.57 24.48 23.24
C LEU A 109 11.78 25.24 22.68
N GLU A 110 11.60 25.96 21.57
CA GLU A 110 12.64 26.81 21.00
C GLU A 110 13.08 27.88 21.99
N ALA A 111 12.12 28.57 22.64
CA ALA A 111 12.42 29.55 23.66
C ALA A 111 13.19 28.92 24.84
N GLN A 112 12.78 27.76 25.33
CA GLN A 112 13.48 27.03 26.39
C GLN A 112 14.92 26.66 26.00
N ILE A 113 15.15 26.22 24.78
CA ILE A 113 16.48 25.88 24.27
C ILE A 113 17.35 27.14 24.26
N LYS A 114 16.83 28.28 23.77
CA LYS A 114 17.56 29.56 23.76
C LYS A 114 17.92 30.02 25.17
N ASP A 115 17.00 29.91 26.12
CA ASP A 115 17.25 30.29 27.53
C ASP A 115 18.34 29.40 28.14
N VAL A 116 18.27 28.09 27.98
CA VAL A 116 19.29 27.15 28.49
C VAL A 116 20.66 27.41 27.86
N LEU A 117 20.71 27.65 26.53
CA LEU A 117 21.97 27.94 25.85
C LEU A 117 22.58 29.26 26.35
N LYS A 118 21.76 30.28 26.63
CA LYS A 118 22.21 31.53 27.18
C LYS A 118 22.80 31.38 28.59
N GLU A 119 22.20 30.52 29.43
CA GLU A 119 22.72 30.23 30.79
C GLU A 119 24.12 29.62 30.77
N ILE A 120 24.43 28.80 29.74
CA ILE A 120 25.76 28.17 29.57
C ILE A 120 26.72 28.98 28.70
N GLY A 121 26.33 30.24 28.32
CA GLY A 121 27.19 31.18 27.60
C GLY A 121 27.19 31.05 26.07
N TYR A 122 26.19 30.40 25.48
CA TYR A 122 26.01 30.37 24.03
C TYR A 122 24.74 31.12 23.61
N GLU A 123 24.85 31.95 22.58
CA GLU A 123 23.72 32.67 21.95
C GLU A 123 23.46 32.11 20.54
N ILE A 124 22.17 31.86 20.20
CA ILE A 124 21.69 31.48 18.87
C ILE A 124 20.52 32.39 18.45
#